data_6a09c2af869d4189f2adc19d93f82ed5
#
_entry.id   6a09c2af869d4189f2adc19d93f82ed5
#
_cell.length_a   1.000
_cell.length_b   1.000
_cell.length_c   1.000
_cell.angle_alpha   90.00
_cell.angle_beta   90.00
_cell.angle_gamma   90.00
#
_symmetry.space_group_name_H-M   'P 1'
#
loop_
_entity.id
_entity.type
_entity.pdbx_description
1 polymer ?
#
loop_
_entity_poly.entity_id
_entity_poly.type
_entity_poly.pdbx_seq_one_letter_code
_entity_poly.pdbx_strand_id
1 'polypeptide(L)'
;MSILDNIARRLGYTKAPAQSASPPERTESASRSLAIVYRPGMGTAPPPSNVKTDLEFAVSHPYYYAALRHIARASMGVPLRIMRLVPDGETQKSSRYISKATSSHVQRQWSKWPTGDAKSEWLRTKGLVTEDVDDDHELRLLLDRVSTGSTWSFLIYSTLFDLDASGNCYWELVGGDKFRPPTELYRIEPSTIKVKPGEHGVAGYEMKANGKTIEFSPDEILHFRYPNPLDQWYGMPAATPLRQTLLTDWNRMLYGNAFFANGTQIGGILTSPDGVDVDDDMMQRRLDEFNKAHAGVKNLGKVVAMEGFQYHETGHAPKDAEFLGLANRSDTEISAVTGTPSAIFKAENINRATLDAITIQFWSDTMVPNLTFVSDLMNEFLCPRFGPDVVCEFDLSVVRALHEAEDAIVQRESQRFNDGITTIDEYREATGSEAWPEGRG
;
A
#
# COMPACT_ATOMS: atom_id res chain seq x y z
N MET A 1 -1.59 -24.76 -17.28
CA MET A 1 -1.02 -23.43 -17.54
C MET A 1 -0.91 -22.74 -16.19
N SER A 2 0.32 -22.38 -15.80
CA SER A 2 0.58 -21.75 -14.50
C SER A 2 0.05 -20.32 -14.47
N ILE A 3 -0.35 -19.83 -13.29
CA ILE A 3 -0.66 -18.41 -13.04
C ILE A 3 0.49 -17.53 -13.57
N LEU A 4 1.72 -18.00 -13.45
CA LEU A 4 2.94 -17.37 -13.95
C LEU A 4 2.96 -17.17 -15.47
N ASP A 5 2.46 -18.14 -16.24
CA ASP A 5 2.35 -18.03 -17.70
C ASP A 5 1.31 -16.97 -18.12
N ASN A 6 0.27 -16.83 -17.34
CA ASN A 6 -0.74 -15.79 -17.58
C ASN A 6 -0.22 -14.38 -17.26
N ILE A 7 0.54 -14.24 -16.19
CA ILE A 7 1.16 -12.96 -15.80
C ILE A 7 2.23 -12.57 -16.83
N ALA A 8 3.10 -13.51 -17.22
CA ALA A 8 4.13 -13.28 -18.24
C ALA A 8 3.53 -12.86 -19.60
N ARG A 9 2.43 -13.49 -20.04
CA ARG A 9 1.73 -13.09 -21.28
C ARG A 9 1.09 -11.71 -21.17
N ARG A 10 0.50 -11.36 -20.04
CA ARG A 10 -0.13 -10.05 -19.83
C ARG A 10 0.89 -8.93 -19.71
N LEU A 11 2.11 -9.24 -19.27
CA LEU A 11 3.24 -8.31 -19.20
C LEU A 11 3.94 -8.13 -20.56
N GLY A 12 3.43 -8.75 -21.64
CA GLY A 12 3.99 -8.63 -22.99
C GLY A 12 5.20 -9.54 -23.26
N TYR A 13 5.51 -10.46 -22.33
CA TYR A 13 6.52 -11.48 -22.55
C TYR A 13 5.91 -12.66 -23.33
N THR A 14 5.71 -12.49 -24.62
CA THR A 14 5.53 -13.61 -25.54
C THR A 14 6.90 -14.03 -26.05
N LYS A 15 7.19 -15.33 -26.01
CA LYS A 15 8.31 -15.91 -26.78
C LYS A 15 8.25 -15.30 -28.18
N ALA A 16 9.33 -14.63 -28.58
CA ALA A 16 9.38 -13.99 -29.88
C ALA A 16 9.09 -14.99 -30.99
N PRO A 17 8.10 -14.77 -31.85
CA PRO A 17 8.10 -15.36 -33.17
C PRO A 17 9.03 -14.53 -34.03
N ALA A 18 9.91 -15.19 -34.73
CA ALA A 18 10.68 -14.61 -35.82
C ALA A 18 9.69 -14.08 -36.89
N GLN A 19 10.00 -12.89 -37.42
CA GLN A 19 9.52 -12.27 -38.65
C GLN A 19 8.25 -11.44 -38.65
N SER A 20 8.48 -10.18 -38.99
CA SER A 20 7.72 -9.24 -39.84
C SER A 20 6.20 -9.26 -39.74
N ALA A 21 5.66 -8.30 -39.04
CA ALA A 21 4.33 -7.79 -39.31
C ALA A 21 4.32 -6.24 -39.17
N SER A 22 3.69 -5.61 -40.14
CA SER A 22 3.46 -4.17 -40.26
C SER A 22 2.78 -3.60 -39.01
N PRO A 23 3.00 -2.31 -38.68
CA PRO A 23 2.43 -1.72 -37.48
C PRO A 23 0.91 -1.60 -37.64
N PRO A 24 0.13 -1.93 -36.58
CA PRO A 24 -1.33 -1.72 -36.62
C PRO A 24 -1.70 -0.23 -36.60
N GLU A 25 -2.73 0.11 -37.36
CA GLU A 25 -3.33 1.44 -37.41
C GLU A 25 -3.75 1.92 -35.99
N ARG A 26 -3.46 3.17 -35.72
CA ARG A 26 -3.83 3.87 -34.50
C ARG A 26 -5.33 4.07 -34.45
N THR A 27 -6.01 3.41 -33.55
CA THR A 27 -7.34 3.85 -33.08
C THR A 27 -7.16 4.90 -32.01
N GLU A 28 -7.62 6.11 -32.27
CA GLU A 28 -7.65 7.24 -31.36
C GLU A 28 -8.69 7.00 -30.25
N SER A 29 -8.29 6.37 -29.17
CA SER A 29 -8.91 6.50 -27.84
C SER A 29 -7.98 5.96 -26.78
N ALA A 30 -6.77 6.46 -26.72
CA ALA A 30 -5.88 6.23 -25.61
C ALA A 30 -5.78 7.52 -24.78
N SER A 31 -6.29 7.46 -23.55
CA SER A 31 -5.85 8.35 -22.49
C SER A 31 -4.36 8.63 -22.68
N ARG A 32 -3.96 9.89 -22.60
CA ARG A 32 -2.56 10.33 -22.73
C ARG A 32 -1.72 9.67 -21.64
N SER A 33 -1.33 8.41 -21.85
CA SER A 33 -0.22 7.83 -21.11
C SER A 33 1.03 8.60 -21.56
N LEU A 34 1.80 9.09 -20.61
CA LEU A 34 3.13 9.65 -20.89
C LEU A 34 3.90 8.59 -21.68
N ALA A 35 4.10 8.85 -22.98
CA ALA A 35 4.99 8.08 -23.79
C ALA A 35 6.39 8.29 -23.24
N ILE A 36 6.89 7.34 -22.47
CA ILE A 36 8.31 7.25 -22.18
C ILE A 36 8.97 7.13 -23.56
N VAL A 37 9.75 8.14 -23.95
CA VAL A 37 10.42 8.19 -25.24
C VAL A 37 11.32 6.97 -25.35
N TYR A 38 10.87 6.00 -26.12
CA TYR A 38 11.62 4.78 -26.42
C TYR A 38 12.86 5.16 -27.25
N ARG A 39 14.04 4.90 -26.72
CA ARG A 39 15.29 4.95 -27.49
C ARG A 39 15.57 3.57 -28.07
N PRO A 40 15.77 3.43 -29.39
CA PRO A 40 16.18 2.17 -30.00
C PRO A 40 17.46 1.64 -29.33
N GLY A 41 17.45 0.40 -28.85
CA GLY A 41 18.58 -0.25 -28.17
C GLY A 41 18.45 -0.39 -26.65
N MET A 42 17.46 0.22 -26.01
CA MET A 42 17.04 -0.15 -24.66
C MET A 42 16.01 -1.28 -24.76
N GLY A 43 16.15 -2.29 -23.89
CA GLY A 43 15.25 -3.45 -23.83
C GLY A 43 13.78 -3.06 -23.81
N THR A 44 12.90 -4.02 -24.05
CA THR A 44 11.46 -3.85 -24.17
C THR A 44 10.91 -2.87 -23.13
N ALA A 45 10.20 -1.84 -23.61
CA ALA A 45 9.53 -0.88 -22.73
C ALA A 45 8.64 -1.63 -21.73
N PRO A 46 8.62 -1.23 -20.46
CA PRO A 46 7.73 -1.84 -19.50
C PRO A 46 6.28 -1.69 -19.98
N PRO A 47 5.43 -2.71 -19.76
CA PRO A 47 4.03 -2.64 -20.15
C PRO A 47 3.35 -1.43 -19.48
N PRO A 48 2.35 -0.82 -20.13
CA PRO A 48 1.64 0.30 -19.54
C PRO A 48 0.99 -0.12 -18.22
N SER A 49 1.03 0.74 -17.20
CA SER A 49 0.36 0.46 -15.94
C SER A 49 -1.15 0.53 -16.12
N ASN A 50 -1.83 -0.43 -15.54
CA ASN A 50 -3.27 -0.38 -15.32
C ASN A 50 -3.56 -0.98 -13.94
N VAL A 51 -4.68 -0.59 -13.35
CA VAL A 51 -5.07 -0.99 -11.98
C VAL A 51 -4.97 -2.50 -11.76
N LYS A 52 -5.37 -3.30 -12.74
CA LYS A 52 -5.32 -4.76 -12.64
C LYS A 52 -3.89 -5.29 -12.59
N THR A 53 -3.02 -4.77 -13.44
CA THR A 53 -1.60 -5.15 -13.47
C THR A 53 -0.91 -4.74 -12.17
N ASP A 54 -1.20 -3.57 -11.64
CA ASP A 54 -0.61 -3.07 -10.41
C ASP A 54 -1.06 -3.92 -9.20
N LEU A 55 -2.33 -4.32 -9.14
CA LEU A 55 -2.84 -5.28 -8.15
C LEU A 55 -2.21 -6.68 -8.31
N GLU A 56 -2.01 -7.16 -9.55
CA GLU A 56 -1.33 -8.43 -9.81
C GLU A 56 0.13 -8.40 -9.31
N PHE A 57 0.85 -7.28 -9.47
CA PHE A 57 2.18 -7.09 -8.87
C PHE A 57 2.11 -7.08 -7.34
N ALA A 58 1.15 -6.36 -6.77
CA ALA A 58 1.00 -6.25 -5.33
C ALA A 58 0.81 -7.62 -4.65
N VAL A 59 0.14 -8.58 -5.31
CA VAL A 59 -0.09 -9.92 -4.74
C VAL A 59 0.94 -10.96 -5.15
N SER A 60 1.70 -10.73 -6.22
CA SER A 60 2.65 -11.73 -6.76
C SER A 60 4.10 -11.52 -6.33
N HIS A 61 4.50 -10.29 -6.02
CA HIS A 61 5.86 -9.99 -5.57
C HIS A 61 5.96 -10.10 -4.04
N PRO A 62 6.72 -11.06 -3.48
CA PRO A 62 6.69 -11.37 -2.04
C PRO A 62 7.02 -10.19 -1.13
N TYR A 63 8.10 -9.47 -1.43
CA TYR A 63 8.55 -8.36 -0.60
C TYR A 63 7.61 -7.14 -0.71
N TYR A 64 7.15 -6.83 -1.91
CA TYR A 64 6.19 -5.75 -2.14
C TYR A 64 4.86 -6.04 -1.43
N TYR A 65 4.33 -7.27 -1.56
CA TYR A 65 3.16 -7.71 -0.82
C TYR A 65 3.34 -7.59 0.69
N ALA A 66 4.51 -8.01 1.21
CA ALA A 66 4.79 -7.92 2.65
C ALA A 66 4.77 -6.47 3.15
N ALA A 67 5.32 -5.52 2.37
CA ALA A 67 5.31 -4.10 2.68
C ALA A 67 3.88 -3.53 2.74
N LEU A 68 3.08 -3.74 1.69
CA LEU A 68 1.68 -3.28 1.65
C LEU A 68 0.84 -3.92 2.74
N ARG A 69 0.99 -5.23 2.95
CA ARG A 69 0.30 -5.95 4.01
C ARG A 69 0.66 -5.44 5.40
N HIS A 70 1.91 -5.02 5.61
CA HIS A 70 2.33 -4.49 6.90
C HIS A 70 1.59 -3.20 7.24
N ILE A 71 1.50 -2.26 6.30
CA ILE A 71 0.73 -1.02 6.41
C ILE A 71 -0.75 -1.33 6.69
N ALA A 72 -1.35 -2.17 5.86
CA ALA A 72 -2.76 -2.53 6.01
C ALA A 72 -3.06 -3.23 7.35
N ARG A 73 -2.16 -4.10 7.84
CA ARG A 73 -2.34 -4.75 9.15
C ARG A 73 -2.19 -3.80 10.32
N ALA A 74 -1.26 -2.85 10.24
CA ALA A 74 -1.05 -1.88 11.29
C ALA A 74 -2.30 -1.02 11.55
N SER A 75 -3.07 -0.71 10.51
CA SER A 75 -4.31 0.07 10.63
C SER A 75 -5.44 -0.64 11.40
N MET A 76 -5.47 -1.98 11.38
CA MET A 76 -6.52 -2.76 12.05
C MET A 76 -6.51 -2.61 13.58
N GLY A 77 -5.35 -2.27 14.14
CA GLY A 77 -5.16 -2.13 15.59
C GLY A 77 -5.47 -0.73 16.12
N VAL A 78 -5.84 0.22 15.25
CA VAL A 78 -6.11 1.60 15.65
C VAL A 78 -7.61 1.87 15.61
N PRO A 79 -8.27 2.11 16.78
CA PRO A 79 -9.69 2.40 16.80
C PRO A 79 -9.97 3.77 16.20
N LEU A 80 -11.14 3.91 15.60
CA LEU A 80 -11.66 5.20 15.13
C LEU A 80 -12.57 5.78 16.20
N ARG A 81 -12.23 6.97 16.70
CA ARG A 81 -13.07 7.75 17.58
C ARG A 81 -14.03 8.61 16.76
N ILE A 82 -15.27 8.61 17.16
CA ILE A 82 -16.31 9.46 16.59
C ILE A 82 -16.69 10.47 17.66
N MET A 83 -16.60 11.74 17.31
CA MET A 83 -16.78 12.83 18.25
C MET A 83 -17.77 13.83 17.70
N ARG A 84 -18.39 14.56 18.61
CA ARG A 84 -19.25 15.69 18.29
C ARG A 84 -18.61 16.99 18.75
N LEU A 85 -18.68 18.01 17.91
CA LEU A 85 -18.26 19.37 18.25
C LEU A 85 -19.34 20.01 19.07
N VAL A 86 -19.04 20.39 20.32
CA VAL A 86 -19.97 21.06 21.22
C VAL A 86 -19.42 22.42 21.64
N PRO A 87 -20.30 23.40 21.99
CA PRO A 87 -19.85 24.66 22.53
C PRO A 87 -19.11 24.47 23.86
N ASP A 88 -17.96 25.13 24.00
CA ASP A 88 -17.26 25.19 25.29
C ASP A 88 -18.11 25.95 26.32
N GLY A 89 -18.55 25.23 27.36
CA GLY A 89 -19.42 25.74 28.39
C GLY A 89 -18.83 26.89 29.22
N GLU A 90 -17.51 27.04 29.23
CA GLU A 90 -16.83 28.15 29.92
C GLU A 90 -16.84 29.44 29.11
N THR A 91 -16.87 29.35 27.78
CA THR A 91 -16.73 30.51 26.87
C THR A 91 -18.08 31.07 26.37
N GLN A 92 -19.16 30.29 26.41
CA GLN A 92 -20.45 30.69 25.86
C GLN A 92 -21.61 30.65 26.88
N LYS A 93 -21.89 31.76 27.51
CA LYS A 93 -23.15 31.96 28.26
C LYS A 93 -24.41 32.18 27.40
N SER A 94 -24.30 32.21 26.06
CA SER A 94 -25.39 32.72 25.22
C SER A 94 -25.77 31.92 23.97
N SER A 95 -25.14 30.86 23.58
CA SER A 95 -25.59 30.10 22.40
C SER A 95 -25.49 28.60 22.60
N ARG A 96 -26.62 27.90 22.58
CA ARG A 96 -26.77 26.45 22.65
C ARG A 96 -26.54 25.77 21.27
N TYR A 97 -26.29 26.53 20.22
CA TYR A 97 -26.17 26.01 18.87
C TYR A 97 -24.92 26.54 18.18
N ILE A 98 -24.08 25.62 17.74
CA ILE A 98 -22.99 25.92 16.81
C ILE A 98 -23.65 26.23 15.45
N SER A 99 -23.24 27.32 14.79
CA SER A 99 -23.77 27.59 13.47
C SER A 99 -23.24 26.51 12.49
N LYS A 100 -24.08 26.05 11.56
CA LYS A 100 -23.70 25.09 10.52
C LYS A 100 -22.46 25.57 9.75
N ALA A 101 -22.30 26.89 9.56
CA ALA A 101 -21.13 27.47 8.92
C ALA A 101 -19.85 27.28 9.75
N THR A 102 -19.93 27.41 11.09
CA THR A 102 -18.78 27.22 11.98
C THR A 102 -18.34 25.76 12.01
N SER A 103 -19.28 24.81 12.18
CA SER A 103 -18.94 23.38 12.19
C SER A 103 -18.39 22.92 10.85
N SER A 104 -18.97 23.34 9.73
CA SER A 104 -18.41 23.01 8.40
C SER A 104 -17.02 23.61 8.18
N HIS A 105 -16.75 24.80 8.73
CA HIS A 105 -15.40 25.38 8.66
C HIS A 105 -14.41 24.61 9.51
N VAL A 106 -14.79 24.18 10.69
CA VAL A 106 -13.96 23.37 11.60
C VAL A 106 -13.70 22.01 11.01
N GLN A 107 -14.71 21.34 10.47
CA GLN A 107 -14.55 20.06 9.78
C GLN A 107 -13.54 20.14 8.64
N ARG A 108 -13.60 21.17 7.78
CA ARG A 108 -12.63 21.36 6.67
C ARG A 108 -11.22 21.69 7.13
N GLN A 109 -11.03 22.14 8.36
CA GLN A 109 -9.73 22.45 8.93
C GLN A 109 -9.24 21.39 9.91
N TRP A 110 -10.05 20.35 10.15
CA TRP A 110 -9.78 19.33 11.15
C TRP A 110 -8.41 18.70 11.01
N SER A 111 -8.02 18.35 9.77
CA SER A 111 -6.75 17.74 9.43
C SER A 111 -5.54 18.66 9.49
N LYS A 112 -5.75 19.95 9.45
CA LYS A 112 -4.62 20.92 9.43
C LYS A 112 -3.94 21.05 10.78
N TRP A 113 -4.55 20.55 11.83
CA TRP A 113 -4.03 20.65 13.18
C TRP A 113 -3.51 19.27 13.63
N PRO A 114 -2.31 19.22 14.19
CA PRO A 114 -1.79 17.99 14.75
C PRO A 114 -2.72 17.48 15.85
N THR A 115 -2.71 16.17 16.06
CA THR A 115 -3.49 15.53 17.13
C THR A 115 -3.04 16.01 18.51
N GLY A 116 -3.91 15.92 19.50
CA GLY A 116 -3.60 16.22 20.89
C GLY A 116 -3.85 17.68 21.31
N ASP A 117 -3.00 18.20 22.21
CA ASP A 117 -3.21 19.47 22.88
C ASP A 117 -3.37 20.68 21.96
N ALA A 118 -2.58 20.73 20.88
CA ALA A 118 -2.65 21.82 19.89
C ALA A 118 -4.01 21.92 19.19
N LYS A 119 -4.63 20.77 18.89
CA LYS A 119 -5.98 20.72 18.30
C LYS A 119 -7.04 21.14 19.32
N SER A 120 -6.92 20.67 20.55
CA SER A 120 -7.81 21.05 21.64
C SER A 120 -7.74 22.55 21.95
N GLU A 121 -6.54 23.13 21.97
CA GLU A 121 -6.35 24.57 22.15
C GLU A 121 -6.93 25.39 21.00
N TRP A 122 -6.71 24.96 19.75
CA TRP A 122 -7.32 25.59 18.58
C TRP A 122 -8.84 25.55 18.64
N LEU A 123 -9.46 24.43 19.02
CA LEU A 123 -10.91 24.32 19.19
C LEU A 123 -11.41 25.29 20.25
N ARG A 124 -10.75 25.40 21.40
CA ARG A 124 -11.09 26.36 22.45
C ARG A 124 -11.01 27.79 21.94
N THR A 125 -10.08 28.16 21.06
CA THR A 125 -10.05 29.49 20.42
C THR A 125 -11.31 29.75 19.58
N LYS A 126 -12.02 28.70 19.15
CA LYS A 126 -13.30 28.77 18.44
C LYS A 126 -14.52 28.64 19.39
N GLY A 127 -14.28 28.50 20.68
CA GLY A 127 -15.31 28.23 21.67
C GLY A 127 -15.95 26.86 21.53
N LEU A 128 -15.16 25.86 21.08
CA LEU A 128 -15.59 24.50 20.83
C LEU A 128 -14.72 23.51 21.60
N VAL A 129 -15.34 22.39 21.97
CA VAL A 129 -14.68 21.20 22.49
C VAL A 129 -15.24 19.97 21.79
N THR A 130 -14.53 18.85 21.89
CA THR A 130 -15.01 17.57 21.37
C THR A 130 -15.56 16.72 22.51
N GLU A 131 -16.69 16.06 22.24
CA GLU A 131 -17.25 15.03 23.11
C GLU A 131 -17.41 13.76 22.29
N ASP A 132 -17.11 12.58 22.87
CA ASP A 132 -17.36 11.31 22.21
C ASP A 132 -18.88 11.14 22.01
N VAL A 133 -19.28 10.58 20.87
CA VAL A 133 -20.69 10.31 20.61
C VAL A 133 -21.18 9.14 21.45
N ASP A 134 -22.47 9.12 21.71
CA ASP A 134 -23.15 8.02 22.42
C ASP A 134 -23.03 6.69 21.65
N ASP A 135 -23.16 5.58 22.35
CA ASP A 135 -23.04 4.24 21.76
C ASP A 135 -24.15 3.93 20.73
N ASP A 136 -25.29 4.60 20.81
CA ASP A 136 -26.42 4.48 19.88
C ASP A 136 -26.35 5.43 18.68
N HIS A 137 -25.27 6.19 18.53
CA HIS A 137 -25.09 7.10 17.41
C HIS A 137 -25.01 6.35 16.07
N GLU A 138 -25.79 6.77 15.07
CA GLU A 138 -25.96 6.08 13.78
C GLU A 138 -24.61 5.75 13.08
N LEU A 139 -23.64 6.68 13.09
CA LEU A 139 -22.33 6.44 12.51
C LEU A 139 -21.55 5.35 13.27
N ARG A 140 -21.65 5.30 14.61
CA ARG A 140 -21.00 4.28 15.40
C ARG A 140 -21.61 2.91 15.12
N LEU A 141 -22.92 2.82 15.10
CA LEU A 141 -23.63 1.59 14.74
C LEU A 141 -23.30 1.10 13.32
N LEU A 142 -23.15 2.01 12.36
CA LEU A 142 -22.72 1.69 11.01
C LEU A 142 -21.30 1.10 10.98
N LEU A 143 -20.35 1.67 11.74
CA LEU A 143 -18.97 1.19 11.77
C LEU A 143 -18.80 -0.10 12.57
N ASP A 144 -19.61 -0.30 13.59
CA ASP A 144 -19.64 -1.59 14.32
C ASP A 144 -20.13 -2.74 13.44
N ARG A 145 -21.08 -2.45 12.56
CA ARG A 145 -21.61 -3.41 11.58
C ARG A 145 -21.61 -2.80 10.17
N VAL A 146 -20.45 -2.76 9.58
CA VAL A 146 -20.20 -2.11 8.27
C VAL A 146 -21.12 -2.61 7.17
N SER A 147 -21.26 -3.94 7.04
CA SER A 147 -22.17 -4.60 6.10
C SER A 147 -22.29 -6.09 6.42
N THR A 148 -23.21 -6.77 5.72
CA THR A 148 -23.34 -8.22 5.87
C THR A 148 -22.07 -8.94 5.42
N GLY A 149 -21.34 -9.54 6.37
CA GLY A 149 -20.10 -10.29 6.12
C GLY A 149 -18.83 -9.47 6.10
N SER A 150 -18.88 -8.17 6.45
CA SER A 150 -17.71 -7.31 6.56
C SER A 150 -17.63 -6.60 7.92
N THR A 151 -16.42 -6.43 8.43
CA THR A 151 -16.13 -5.71 9.66
C THR A 151 -15.36 -4.42 9.37
N TRP A 152 -15.35 -3.50 10.33
CA TRP A 152 -14.52 -2.28 10.24
C TRP A 152 -13.04 -2.62 9.99
N SER A 153 -12.50 -3.59 10.74
CA SER A 153 -11.09 -4.00 10.56
C SER A 153 -10.80 -4.53 9.15
N PHE A 154 -11.74 -5.26 8.55
CA PHE A 154 -11.59 -5.71 7.17
C PHE A 154 -11.67 -4.54 6.19
N LEU A 155 -12.59 -3.60 6.40
CA LEU A 155 -12.78 -2.44 5.53
C LEU A 155 -11.54 -1.54 5.54
N ILE A 156 -11.02 -1.18 6.73
CA ILE A 156 -9.84 -0.32 6.83
C ILE A 156 -8.56 -0.99 6.29
N TYR A 157 -8.38 -2.29 6.57
CA TYR A 157 -7.30 -3.08 5.98
C TYR A 157 -7.34 -3.00 4.45
N SER A 158 -8.52 -3.28 3.88
CA SER A 158 -8.69 -3.29 2.42
C SER A 158 -8.50 -1.89 1.84
N THR A 159 -8.90 -0.85 2.57
CA THR A 159 -8.76 0.55 2.14
C THR A 159 -7.29 0.92 1.96
N LEU A 160 -6.46 0.69 2.96
CA LEU A 160 -5.04 1.01 2.85
C LEU A 160 -4.32 0.09 1.86
N PHE A 161 -4.67 -1.19 1.82
CA PHE A 161 -4.10 -2.10 0.83
C PHE A 161 -4.42 -1.67 -0.61
N ASP A 162 -5.67 -1.31 -0.90
CA ASP A 162 -6.10 -0.86 -2.23
C ASP A 162 -5.46 0.47 -2.61
N LEU A 163 -5.37 1.41 -1.66
CA LEU A 163 -4.71 2.69 -1.88
C LEU A 163 -3.23 2.51 -2.27
N ASP A 164 -2.49 1.70 -1.54
CA ASP A 164 -1.07 1.48 -1.82
C ASP A 164 -0.87 0.64 -3.10
N ALA A 165 -1.73 -0.35 -3.34
CA ALA A 165 -1.61 -1.25 -4.49
C ALA A 165 -2.10 -0.64 -5.80
N SER A 166 -3.14 0.21 -5.77
CA SER A 166 -3.79 0.76 -6.97
C SER A 166 -3.86 2.28 -7.01
N GLY A 167 -3.47 2.97 -5.94
CA GLY A 167 -3.66 4.41 -5.78
C GLY A 167 -5.10 4.83 -5.45
N ASN A 168 -6.04 3.90 -5.44
CA ASN A 168 -7.48 4.17 -5.32
C ASN A 168 -8.16 3.15 -4.42
N CYS A 169 -9.14 3.60 -3.64
CA CYS A 169 -10.08 2.73 -2.95
C CYS A 169 -11.49 3.31 -3.06
N TYR A 170 -12.48 2.46 -3.16
CA TYR A 170 -13.88 2.85 -3.36
C TYR A 170 -14.77 2.17 -2.33
N TRP A 171 -15.57 2.98 -1.63
CA TRP A 171 -16.65 2.48 -0.78
C TRP A 171 -17.99 2.85 -1.39
N GLU A 172 -18.84 1.86 -1.60
CA GLU A 172 -20.24 2.07 -1.91
C GLU A 172 -21.00 2.40 -0.63
N LEU A 173 -21.77 3.48 -0.67
CA LEU A 173 -22.57 4.01 0.43
C LEU A 173 -24.04 3.59 0.20
N VAL A 174 -24.41 2.39 0.65
CA VAL A 174 -25.73 1.82 0.38
C VAL A 174 -26.82 2.46 1.22
N GLY A 175 -27.94 2.78 0.59
CA GLY A 175 -29.11 3.38 1.25
C GLY A 175 -28.96 4.87 1.55
N GLY A 176 -27.79 5.44 1.31
CA GLY A 176 -27.50 6.87 1.51
C GLY A 176 -27.62 7.69 0.23
N ASP A 177 -27.83 8.98 0.42
CA ASP A 177 -27.70 10.00 -0.60
C ASP A 177 -26.97 11.21 -0.02
N LYS A 178 -26.92 12.32 -0.74
CA LYS A 178 -26.26 13.55 -0.26
C LYS A 178 -26.76 14.05 1.13
N PHE A 179 -27.98 13.69 1.50
CA PHE A 179 -28.66 14.20 2.70
C PHE A 179 -29.01 13.10 3.70
N ARG A 180 -28.91 11.84 3.30
CA ARG A 180 -29.25 10.70 4.14
C ARG A 180 -28.00 9.89 4.45
N PRO A 181 -27.82 9.48 5.71
CA PRO A 181 -26.72 8.58 6.08
C PRO A 181 -26.87 7.23 5.38
N PRO A 182 -25.77 6.60 4.97
CA PRO A 182 -25.79 5.23 4.48
C PRO A 182 -26.08 4.26 5.61
N THR A 183 -26.70 3.13 5.26
CA THR A 183 -27.00 2.04 6.20
C THR A 183 -25.94 0.93 6.14
N GLU A 184 -25.20 0.81 5.05
CA GLU A 184 -24.13 -0.16 4.87
C GLU A 184 -23.01 0.42 4.01
N LEU A 185 -21.79 -0.09 4.23
CA LEU A 185 -20.59 0.29 3.44
C LEU A 185 -20.01 -0.96 2.81
N TYR A 186 -19.80 -0.93 1.49
CA TYR A 186 -19.15 -2.02 0.75
C TYR A 186 -17.89 -1.55 0.06
N ARG A 187 -16.82 -2.31 0.19
CA ARG A 187 -15.64 -2.12 -0.64
C ARG A 187 -15.90 -2.56 -2.06
N ILE A 188 -15.61 -1.70 -3.04
CA ILE A 188 -15.59 -2.06 -4.46
C ILE A 188 -14.14 -2.29 -4.88
N GLU A 189 -13.91 -3.40 -5.60
CA GLU A 189 -12.59 -3.72 -6.13
C GLU A 189 -12.16 -2.66 -7.17
N PRO A 190 -10.98 -2.01 -7.00
CA PRO A 190 -10.54 -0.91 -7.87
C PRO A 190 -10.42 -1.29 -9.37
N SER A 191 -10.20 -2.57 -9.68
CA SER A 191 -10.09 -3.03 -11.07
C SER A 191 -11.44 -3.10 -11.81
N THR A 192 -12.56 -3.08 -11.08
CA THR A 192 -13.90 -3.26 -11.64
C THR A 192 -14.64 -1.95 -11.89
N ILE A 193 -14.20 -0.86 -11.26
CA ILE A 193 -14.87 0.44 -11.28
C ILE A 193 -14.12 1.44 -12.17
N LYS A 194 -14.86 2.28 -12.86
CA LYS A 194 -14.34 3.36 -13.70
C LYS A 194 -14.96 4.68 -13.29
N VAL A 195 -14.13 5.72 -13.25
CA VAL A 195 -14.56 7.09 -13.03
C VAL A 195 -15.10 7.65 -14.32
N LYS A 196 -16.29 8.25 -14.29
CA LYS A 196 -16.86 9.03 -15.39
C LYS A 196 -16.50 10.51 -15.18
N PRO A 197 -15.63 11.10 -16.03
CA PRO A 197 -15.30 12.52 -15.95
C PRO A 197 -16.52 13.39 -16.24
N GLY A 198 -16.66 14.48 -15.50
CA GLY A 198 -17.66 15.52 -15.73
C GLY A 198 -17.01 16.87 -16.00
N GLU A 199 -17.82 17.85 -16.31
CA GLU A 199 -17.36 19.21 -16.64
C GLU A 199 -16.74 19.92 -15.42
N HIS A 200 -17.25 19.64 -14.21
CA HIS A 200 -16.80 20.27 -12.95
C HIS A 200 -16.35 19.24 -11.90
N GLY A 201 -15.85 18.08 -12.30
CA GLY A 201 -15.45 17.01 -11.40
C GLY A 201 -15.92 15.65 -11.87
N VAL A 202 -16.11 14.70 -10.93
CA VAL A 202 -16.61 13.37 -11.26
C VAL A 202 -18.12 13.44 -11.54
N ALA A 203 -18.54 12.98 -12.73
CA ALA A 203 -19.94 12.88 -13.09
C ALA A 203 -20.63 11.64 -12.51
N GLY A 204 -19.87 10.61 -12.21
CA GLY A 204 -20.33 9.34 -11.64
C GLY A 204 -19.29 8.25 -11.79
N TYR A 205 -19.71 7.04 -11.47
CA TYR A 205 -18.88 5.85 -11.57
C TYR A 205 -19.60 4.75 -12.33
N GLU A 206 -18.86 3.88 -12.98
CA GLU A 206 -19.35 2.72 -13.70
C GLU A 206 -18.63 1.47 -13.22
N MET A 207 -19.35 0.50 -12.71
CA MET A 207 -18.81 -0.80 -12.31
C MET A 207 -19.29 -1.89 -13.27
N LYS A 208 -18.37 -2.76 -13.69
CA LYS A 208 -18.70 -3.94 -14.48
C LYS A 208 -18.66 -5.19 -13.60
N ALA A 209 -19.82 -5.77 -13.34
CA ALA A 209 -19.95 -7.00 -12.56
C ALA A 209 -20.87 -7.99 -13.26
N ASN A 210 -20.43 -9.25 -13.38
CA ASN A 210 -21.23 -10.35 -13.96
C ASN A 210 -21.87 -10.04 -15.31
N GLY A 211 -21.15 -9.32 -16.19
CA GLY A 211 -21.64 -8.94 -17.51
C GLY A 211 -22.66 -7.80 -17.51
N LYS A 212 -22.98 -7.23 -16.35
CA LYS A 212 -23.85 -6.06 -16.21
C LYS A 212 -23.01 -4.83 -15.90
N THR A 213 -23.44 -3.69 -16.40
CA THR A 213 -22.89 -2.39 -16.03
C THR A 213 -23.81 -1.75 -15.01
N ILE A 214 -23.24 -1.38 -13.86
CA ILE A 214 -23.92 -0.66 -12.79
C ILE A 214 -23.36 0.75 -12.77
N GLU A 215 -24.22 1.73 -12.77
CA GLU A 215 -23.84 3.15 -12.69
C GLU A 215 -24.13 3.67 -11.28
N PHE A 216 -23.21 4.46 -10.76
CA PHE A 216 -23.34 5.13 -9.47
C PHE A 216 -23.22 6.62 -9.64
N SER A 217 -24.00 7.36 -8.87
CA SER A 217 -23.85 8.80 -8.72
C SER A 217 -22.58 9.13 -7.89
N PRO A 218 -22.05 10.36 -7.96
CA PRO A 218 -20.90 10.76 -7.14
C PRO A 218 -21.16 10.65 -5.63
N ASP A 219 -22.43 10.77 -5.21
CA ASP A 219 -22.82 10.72 -3.80
C ASP A 219 -22.93 9.28 -3.26
N GLU A 220 -22.97 8.27 -4.12
CA GLU A 220 -23.05 6.86 -3.71
C GLU A 220 -21.69 6.20 -3.53
N ILE A 221 -20.61 6.86 -3.97
CA ILE A 221 -19.25 6.34 -3.88
C ILE A 221 -18.36 7.29 -3.10
N LEU A 222 -17.74 6.80 -2.04
CA LEU A 222 -16.62 7.46 -1.37
C LEU A 222 -15.33 6.98 -2.02
N HIS A 223 -14.69 7.85 -2.78
CA HIS A 223 -13.47 7.56 -3.53
C HIS A 223 -12.24 8.12 -2.79
N PHE A 224 -11.48 7.24 -2.16
CA PHE A 224 -10.16 7.55 -1.62
C PHE A 224 -9.15 7.49 -2.77
N ARG A 225 -8.35 8.53 -2.92
CA ARG A 225 -7.44 8.65 -4.06
C ARG A 225 -6.15 9.35 -3.65
N TYR A 226 -5.02 8.67 -3.82
CA TYR A 226 -3.72 9.31 -3.61
C TYR A 226 -3.46 10.40 -4.65
N PRO A 227 -2.69 11.44 -4.30
CA PRO A 227 -2.27 12.45 -5.27
C PRO A 227 -1.58 11.82 -6.46
N ASN A 228 -1.97 12.27 -7.68
CA ASN A 228 -1.35 11.82 -8.92
C ASN A 228 -1.08 13.02 -9.82
N PRO A 229 0.19 13.38 -10.06
CA PRO A 229 0.53 14.52 -10.91
C PRO A 229 0.24 14.27 -12.40
N LEU A 230 -0.02 13.02 -12.79
CA LEU A 230 -0.20 12.61 -14.19
C LEU A 230 -1.66 12.40 -14.57
N ASP A 231 -2.54 12.17 -13.58
CA ASP A 231 -3.96 11.88 -13.78
C ASP A 231 -4.78 12.54 -12.67
N GLN A 232 -5.77 13.32 -13.08
CA GLN A 232 -6.65 14.00 -12.12
C GLN A 232 -7.81 13.12 -11.62
N TRP A 233 -8.05 11.96 -12.27
CA TRP A 233 -9.18 11.07 -11.97
C TRP A 233 -8.80 9.87 -11.13
N TYR A 234 -7.58 9.37 -11.32
CA TYR A 234 -7.07 8.19 -10.62
C TYR A 234 -5.82 8.49 -9.81
N GLY A 235 -5.74 7.91 -8.65
CA GLY A 235 -4.58 7.99 -7.78
C GLY A 235 -3.36 7.25 -8.36
N MET A 236 -2.17 7.62 -7.89
CA MET A 236 -0.92 6.98 -8.31
C MET A 236 -0.57 5.84 -7.35
N PRO A 237 -0.53 4.59 -7.80
CA PRO A 237 -0.10 3.47 -6.97
C PRO A 237 1.41 3.48 -6.72
N ALA A 238 1.84 2.88 -5.62
CA ALA A 238 3.26 2.68 -5.31
C ALA A 238 3.98 1.83 -6.39
N ALA A 239 3.26 0.97 -7.09
CA ALA A 239 3.80 0.18 -8.22
C ALA A 239 4.28 1.04 -9.39
N THR A 240 3.76 2.26 -9.57
CA THR A 240 4.15 3.12 -10.71
C THR A 240 5.64 3.48 -10.68
N PRO A 241 6.20 4.09 -9.64
CA PRO A 241 7.63 4.35 -9.57
C PRO A 241 8.47 3.06 -9.43
N LEU A 242 7.92 2.01 -8.84
CA LEU A 242 8.59 0.73 -8.63
C LEU A 242 8.55 -0.22 -9.83
N ARG A 243 7.87 0.13 -10.90
CA ARG A 243 7.62 -0.77 -12.03
C ARG A 243 8.88 -1.46 -12.55
N GLN A 244 9.94 -0.68 -12.77
CA GLN A 244 11.19 -1.23 -13.28
C GLN A 244 11.87 -2.16 -12.27
N THR A 245 11.83 -1.82 -11.00
CA THR A 245 12.38 -2.62 -9.91
C THR A 245 11.63 -3.96 -9.80
N LEU A 246 10.29 -3.91 -9.77
CA LEU A 246 9.44 -5.11 -9.70
C LEU A 246 9.64 -6.04 -10.92
N LEU A 247 9.77 -5.47 -12.12
CA LEU A 247 10.06 -6.25 -13.34
C LEU A 247 11.46 -6.87 -13.31
N THR A 248 12.45 -6.13 -12.84
CA THR A 248 13.82 -6.65 -12.71
C THR A 248 13.88 -7.82 -11.73
N ASP A 249 13.23 -7.68 -10.57
CA ASP A 249 13.14 -8.75 -9.59
C ASP A 249 12.36 -9.97 -10.11
N TRP A 250 11.28 -9.73 -10.84
CA TRP A 250 10.54 -10.79 -11.50
C TRP A 250 11.41 -11.58 -12.46
N ASN A 251 12.15 -10.89 -13.33
CA ASN A 251 13.07 -11.52 -14.27
C ASN A 251 14.20 -12.26 -13.56
N ARG A 252 14.71 -11.71 -12.45
CA ARG A 252 15.70 -12.37 -11.60
C ARG A 252 15.15 -13.69 -11.02
N MET A 253 13.91 -13.68 -10.52
CA MET A 253 13.26 -14.89 -10.01
C MET A 253 13.03 -15.92 -11.13
N LEU A 254 12.60 -15.49 -12.31
CA LEU A 254 12.43 -16.38 -13.48
C LEU A 254 13.76 -16.99 -13.92
N TYR A 255 14.81 -16.17 -13.98
CA TYR A 255 16.15 -16.68 -14.29
C TYR A 255 16.62 -17.69 -13.26
N GLY A 256 16.51 -17.39 -11.97
CA GLY A 256 16.86 -18.32 -10.91
C GLY A 256 16.07 -19.63 -10.98
N ASN A 257 14.77 -19.56 -11.21
CA ASN A 257 13.94 -20.75 -11.41
C ASN A 257 14.37 -21.58 -12.62
N ALA A 258 14.66 -20.94 -13.75
CA ALA A 258 15.15 -21.62 -14.94
C ALA A 258 16.54 -22.24 -14.72
N PHE A 259 17.42 -21.52 -14.05
CA PHE A 259 18.76 -21.99 -13.71
C PHE A 259 18.72 -23.26 -12.83
N PHE A 260 17.92 -23.24 -11.76
CA PHE A 260 17.75 -24.42 -10.92
C PHE A 260 16.97 -25.53 -11.61
N ALA A 261 15.97 -25.23 -12.43
CA ALA A 261 15.22 -26.24 -13.19
C ALA A 261 16.09 -26.97 -14.22
N ASN A 262 17.07 -26.27 -14.80
CA ASN A 262 17.99 -26.81 -15.77
C ASN A 262 19.27 -27.46 -15.13
N GLY A 263 19.27 -27.66 -13.80
CA GLY A 263 20.37 -28.29 -13.10
C GLY A 263 21.62 -27.43 -12.98
N THR A 264 21.46 -26.11 -12.86
CA THR A 264 22.56 -25.13 -12.74
C THR A 264 23.54 -25.11 -13.93
N GLN A 265 23.19 -25.73 -15.05
CA GLN A 265 24.01 -25.67 -16.24
C GLN A 265 23.76 -24.40 -17.04
N ILE A 266 24.87 -23.81 -17.42
CA ILE A 266 24.90 -22.66 -18.32
C ILE A 266 24.74 -23.17 -19.74
N GLY A 267 24.02 -22.46 -20.60
CA GLY A 267 23.86 -22.82 -21.99
C GLY A 267 25.20 -23.00 -22.67
N GLY A 268 25.30 -24.01 -23.49
CA GLY A 268 26.50 -24.34 -24.25
C GLY A 268 26.16 -24.78 -25.67
N ILE A 269 27.20 -24.95 -26.47
CA ILE A 269 27.11 -25.44 -27.86
C ILE A 269 27.67 -26.85 -27.89
N LEU A 270 26.88 -27.77 -28.42
CA LEU A 270 27.37 -29.12 -28.80
C LEU A 270 27.89 -29.03 -30.22
N THR A 271 29.17 -29.29 -30.41
CA THR A 271 29.80 -29.33 -31.73
C THR A 271 30.21 -30.73 -32.07
N SER A 272 30.01 -31.12 -33.32
CA SER A 272 30.59 -32.36 -33.83
C SER A 272 32.08 -32.14 -34.18
N PRO A 273 32.94 -33.18 -34.09
CA PRO A 273 34.32 -33.08 -34.53
C PRO A 273 34.44 -32.78 -36.04
N ASP A 274 35.52 -32.11 -36.42
CA ASP A 274 35.78 -31.80 -37.81
C ASP A 274 35.78 -33.07 -38.70
N GLY A 275 35.02 -33.02 -39.81
CA GLY A 275 34.95 -34.10 -40.80
C GLY A 275 33.87 -35.16 -40.57
N VAL A 276 33.03 -35.01 -39.54
CA VAL A 276 31.86 -35.86 -39.32
C VAL A 276 30.60 -35.13 -39.80
N ASP A 277 30.01 -35.61 -40.88
CA ASP A 277 28.74 -35.14 -41.38
C ASP A 277 27.62 -35.73 -40.49
N VAL A 278 26.98 -34.91 -39.69
CA VAL A 278 25.95 -35.31 -38.74
C VAL A 278 24.58 -34.91 -39.29
N ASP A 279 23.74 -35.91 -39.52
CA ASP A 279 22.36 -35.70 -39.94
C ASP A 279 21.57 -34.97 -38.86
N ASP A 280 20.65 -34.08 -39.29
CA ASP A 280 19.82 -33.25 -38.39
C ASP A 280 19.04 -34.09 -37.37
N ASP A 281 18.57 -35.27 -37.77
CA ASP A 281 17.89 -36.22 -36.89
C ASP A 281 18.80 -36.76 -35.78
N MET A 282 20.08 -37.02 -36.10
CA MET A 282 21.07 -37.47 -35.12
C MET A 282 21.42 -36.34 -34.14
N MET A 283 21.58 -35.10 -34.62
CA MET A 283 21.84 -33.94 -33.81
C MET A 283 20.69 -33.70 -32.82
N GLN A 284 19.44 -33.76 -33.29
CA GLN A 284 18.29 -33.60 -32.45
C GLN A 284 18.16 -34.68 -31.36
N ARG A 285 18.41 -35.94 -31.70
CA ARG A 285 18.41 -37.03 -30.71
C ARG A 285 19.47 -36.82 -29.63
N ARG A 286 20.68 -36.42 -29.99
CA ARG A 286 21.76 -36.13 -29.04
C ARG A 286 21.48 -34.96 -28.16
N LEU A 287 20.88 -33.89 -28.71
CA LEU A 287 20.40 -32.75 -27.94
C LEU A 287 19.31 -33.14 -26.91
N ASP A 288 18.38 -34.01 -27.33
CA ASP A 288 17.33 -34.51 -26.44
C ASP A 288 17.89 -35.42 -25.33
N GLU A 289 18.87 -36.29 -25.65
CA GLU A 289 19.56 -37.10 -24.67
C GLU A 289 20.35 -36.25 -23.67
N PHE A 290 21.06 -35.24 -24.15
CA PHE A 290 21.79 -34.29 -23.32
C PHE A 290 20.83 -33.54 -22.38
N ASN A 291 19.76 -33.00 -22.93
CA ASN A 291 18.76 -32.27 -22.14
C ASN A 291 18.08 -33.19 -21.11
N LYS A 292 17.70 -34.41 -21.45
CA LYS A 292 17.14 -35.38 -20.50
C LYS A 292 18.10 -35.76 -19.39
N ALA A 293 19.39 -35.85 -19.69
CA ALA A 293 20.39 -36.17 -18.69
C ALA A 293 20.71 -35.05 -17.72
N HIS A 294 20.59 -33.79 -18.19
CA HIS A 294 20.97 -32.60 -17.40
C HIS A 294 19.77 -31.79 -16.87
N ALA A 295 18.59 -31.89 -17.47
CA ALA A 295 17.43 -31.12 -17.02
C ALA A 295 16.93 -31.60 -15.66
N GLY A 296 16.68 -30.62 -14.78
CA GLY A 296 16.05 -30.80 -13.50
C GLY A 296 16.99 -31.01 -12.32
N VAL A 297 16.53 -30.57 -11.14
CA VAL A 297 17.28 -30.60 -9.86
C VAL A 297 17.78 -31.99 -9.48
N LYS A 298 17.09 -33.06 -9.92
CA LYS A 298 17.48 -34.46 -9.67
C LYS A 298 18.71 -34.92 -10.45
N ASN A 299 19.08 -34.18 -11.47
CA ASN A 299 20.23 -34.49 -12.34
C ASN A 299 21.45 -33.60 -12.08
N LEU A 300 21.38 -32.76 -11.07
CA LEU A 300 22.45 -31.87 -10.64
C LEU A 300 23.74 -32.68 -10.38
N GLY A 301 24.83 -32.31 -11.06
CA GLY A 301 26.13 -32.94 -10.87
C GLY A 301 26.32 -34.29 -11.57
N LYS A 302 25.38 -34.76 -12.41
CA LYS A 302 25.57 -35.98 -13.20
C LYS A 302 26.49 -35.72 -14.39
N VAL A 303 27.48 -36.55 -14.55
CA VAL A 303 28.36 -36.54 -15.71
C VAL A 303 27.75 -37.43 -16.79
N VAL A 304 27.60 -36.90 -17.99
CA VAL A 304 27.14 -37.66 -19.17
C VAL A 304 28.30 -37.78 -20.13
N ALA A 305 28.60 -39.02 -20.52
CA ALA A 305 29.57 -39.31 -21.57
C ALA A 305 28.83 -39.36 -22.91
N MET A 306 29.18 -38.48 -23.83
CA MET A 306 28.67 -38.48 -25.20
C MET A 306 29.81 -38.76 -26.18
N GLU A 307 29.69 -39.86 -26.93
CA GLU A 307 30.65 -40.16 -27.99
C GLU A 307 30.44 -39.24 -29.20
N GLY A 308 31.53 -38.67 -29.70
CA GLY A 308 31.53 -37.95 -30.95
C GLY A 308 31.05 -36.48 -30.90
N PHE A 309 30.89 -35.89 -29.71
CA PHE A 309 30.53 -34.48 -29.57
C PHE A 309 31.38 -33.78 -28.51
N GLN A 310 31.67 -32.52 -28.75
CA GLN A 310 32.34 -31.65 -27.77
C GLN A 310 31.35 -30.62 -27.26
N TYR A 311 31.30 -30.42 -25.93
CA TYR A 311 30.52 -29.41 -25.28
C TYR A 311 31.40 -28.19 -25.01
N HIS A 312 30.97 -27.04 -25.54
CA HIS A 312 31.57 -25.74 -25.26
C HIS A 312 30.61 -24.89 -24.47
N GLU A 313 31.01 -24.55 -23.26
CA GLU A 313 30.25 -23.66 -22.41
C GLU A 313 30.31 -22.22 -22.96
N THR A 314 29.18 -21.63 -23.26
CA THR A 314 29.07 -20.27 -23.86
C THR A 314 28.58 -19.22 -22.88
N GLY A 315 28.05 -19.63 -21.75
CA GLY A 315 27.49 -18.73 -20.74
C GLY A 315 28.44 -18.50 -19.58
N HIS A 316 28.37 -17.32 -19.00
CA HIS A 316 29.00 -17.03 -17.70
C HIS A 316 27.93 -17.04 -16.63
N ALA A 317 28.13 -17.77 -15.52
CA ALA A 317 27.28 -17.67 -14.36
C ALA A 317 27.41 -16.23 -13.81
N PRO A 318 26.28 -15.54 -13.60
CA PRO A 318 26.33 -14.28 -12.86
C PRO A 318 27.00 -14.52 -11.51
N LYS A 319 27.89 -13.63 -11.09
CA LYS A 319 28.53 -13.76 -9.79
C LYS A 319 27.45 -13.65 -8.71
N ASP A 320 27.42 -14.59 -7.78
CA ASP A 320 26.43 -14.67 -6.70
C ASP A 320 26.30 -13.33 -5.92
N ALA A 321 27.41 -12.61 -5.74
CA ALA A 321 27.44 -11.31 -5.10
C ALA A 321 26.64 -10.24 -5.85
N GLU A 322 26.57 -10.27 -7.19
CA GLU A 322 25.81 -9.32 -7.99
C GLU A 322 24.30 -9.60 -7.89
N PHE A 323 23.88 -10.86 -7.83
CA PHE A 323 22.49 -11.25 -7.60
C PHE A 323 21.98 -10.82 -6.22
N LEU A 324 22.79 -10.99 -5.17
CA LEU A 324 22.47 -10.53 -3.81
C LEU A 324 22.43 -9.01 -3.74
N GLY A 325 23.35 -8.32 -4.41
CA GLY A 325 23.39 -6.87 -4.48
C GLY A 325 22.12 -6.29 -5.13
N LEU A 326 21.67 -6.88 -6.23
CA LEU A 326 20.42 -6.48 -6.90
C LEU A 326 19.19 -6.69 -6.01
N ALA A 327 19.08 -7.84 -5.32
CA ALA A 327 17.97 -8.11 -4.41
C ALA A 327 17.91 -7.09 -3.26
N ASN A 328 19.03 -6.79 -2.63
CA ASN A 328 19.09 -5.81 -1.55
C ASN A 328 18.73 -4.40 -2.02
N ARG A 329 19.09 -4.04 -3.24
CA ARG A 329 18.71 -2.76 -3.85
C ARG A 329 17.22 -2.68 -4.08
N SER A 330 16.61 -3.72 -4.65
CA SER A 330 15.16 -3.77 -4.87
C SER A 330 14.38 -3.64 -3.57
N ASP A 331 14.79 -4.36 -2.52
CA ASP A 331 14.15 -4.27 -1.22
C ASP A 331 14.23 -2.86 -0.62
N THR A 332 15.37 -2.17 -0.81
CA THR A 332 15.55 -0.79 -0.36
C THR A 332 14.65 0.18 -1.14
N GLU A 333 14.55 0.03 -2.45
CA GLU A 333 13.69 0.85 -3.32
C GLU A 333 12.22 0.64 -2.98
N ILE A 334 11.77 -0.61 -2.77
CA ILE A 334 10.41 -0.92 -2.35
C ILE A 334 10.11 -0.29 -0.99
N SER A 335 11.02 -0.44 -0.02
CA SER A 335 10.89 0.15 1.32
C SER A 335 10.78 1.68 1.26
N ALA A 336 11.59 2.33 0.45
CA ALA A 336 11.58 3.78 0.31
C ALA A 336 10.28 4.31 -0.29
N VAL A 337 9.70 3.61 -1.26
CA VAL A 337 8.46 4.03 -1.93
C VAL A 337 7.22 3.73 -1.09
N THR A 338 7.19 2.58 -0.41
CA THR A 338 6.04 2.19 0.43
C THR A 338 6.06 2.83 1.81
N GLY A 339 7.21 3.37 2.25
CA GLY A 339 7.38 3.87 3.61
C GLY A 339 7.49 2.76 4.66
N THR A 340 7.62 1.48 4.27
CA THR A 340 7.81 0.36 5.20
C THR A 340 9.29 0.05 5.34
N PRO A 341 9.94 0.31 6.49
CA PRO A 341 11.36 0.08 6.65
C PRO A 341 11.75 -1.38 6.43
N SER A 342 12.80 -1.61 5.64
CA SER A 342 13.30 -2.97 5.33
C SER A 342 13.72 -3.75 6.58
N ALA A 343 14.17 -3.06 7.60
CA ALA A 343 14.57 -3.63 8.88
C ALA A 343 13.43 -4.37 9.62
N ILE A 344 12.18 -4.04 9.36
CA ILE A 344 11.01 -4.76 9.91
C ILE A 344 10.98 -6.20 9.41
N PHE A 345 11.46 -6.46 8.19
CA PHE A 345 11.47 -7.80 7.57
C PHE A 345 12.83 -8.49 7.67
N LYS A 346 13.93 -7.73 7.86
CA LYS A 346 15.31 -8.22 7.91
C LYS A 346 15.92 -7.91 9.28
N ALA A 347 15.49 -8.65 10.28
CA ALA A 347 15.93 -8.45 11.69
C ALA A 347 17.35 -8.92 12.01
N GLU A 348 18.23 -9.10 11.01
CA GLU A 348 19.61 -9.52 11.24
C GLU A 348 20.43 -8.40 11.88
N ASN A 349 20.96 -8.67 13.09
CA ASN A 349 21.88 -7.80 13.82
C ASN A 349 21.35 -6.40 14.23
N ILE A 350 20.03 -6.25 14.37
CA ILE A 350 19.42 -5.00 14.83
C ILE A 350 19.26 -5.05 16.35
N ASN A 351 19.81 -4.08 17.09
CA ASN A 351 19.56 -3.95 18.51
C ASN A 351 18.14 -3.41 18.77
N ARG A 352 17.63 -3.63 19.97
CA ARG A 352 16.26 -3.25 20.36
C ARG A 352 16.01 -1.75 20.19
N ALA A 353 16.95 -0.90 20.60
CA ALA A 353 16.78 0.56 20.51
C ALA A 353 16.66 1.04 19.04
N THR A 354 17.42 0.42 18.13
CA THR A 354 17.31 0.71 16.69
C THR A 354 15.96 0.25 16.14
N LEU A 355 15.47 -0.93 16.56
CA LEU A 355 14.16 -1.43 16.13
C LEU A 355 13.03 -0.53 16.63
N ASP A 356 13.10 -0.08 17.90
CA ASP A 356 12.13 0.84 18.46
C ASP A 356 12.11 2.18 17.69
N ALA A 357 13.29 2.75 17.38
CA ALA A 357 13.38 3.97 16.57
C ALA A 357 12.80 3.80 15.17
N ILE A 358 13.06 2.67 14.50
CA ILE A 358 12.50 2.34 13.18
C ILE A 358 10.98 2.18 13.25
N THR A 359 10.48 1.59 14.32
CA THR A 359 9.03 1.43 14.52
C THR A 359 8.36 2.79 14.75
N ILE A 360 8.96 3.65 15.55
CA ILE A 360 8.48 5.03 15.75
C ILE A 360 8.45 5.77 14.41
N GLN A 361 9.53 5.69 13.63
CA GLN A 361 9.61 6.31 12.31
C GLN A 361 8.52 5.78 11.37
N PHE A 362 8.30 4.46 11.31
CA PHE A 362 7.23 3.88 10.49
C PHE A 362 5.86 4.44 10.87
N TRP A 363 5.58 4.60 12.16
CA TRP A 363 4.31 5.16 12.61
C TRP A 363 4.21 6.64 12.28
N SER A 364 5.24 7.45 12.59
CA SER A 364 5.21 8.90 12.38
C SER A 364 5.16 9.29 10.89
N ASP A 365 5.96 8.61 10.06
CA ASP A 365 6.17 9.03 8.67
C ASP A 365 5.23 8.33 7.68
N THR A 366 4.69 7.14 8.04
CA THR A 366 3.84 6.35 7.14
C THR A 366 2.44 6.19 7.67
N MET A 367 2.27 5.64 8.89
CA MET A 367 0.93 5.27 9.36
C MET A 367 0.08 6.47 9.75
N VAL A 368 0.62 7.42 10.50
CA VAL A 368 -0.12 8.61 10.92
C VAL A 368 -0.63 9.41 9.71
N PRO A 369 0.20 9.74 8.70
CA PRO A 369 -0.29 10.41 7.48
C PRO A 369 -1.37 9.61 6.74
N ASN A 370 -1.22 8.29 6.60
CA ASN A 370 -2.20 7.46 5.91
C ASN A 370 -3.54 7.40 6.64
N LEU A 371 -3.53 7.23 7.97
CA LEU A 371 -4.74 7.22 8.77
C LEU A 371 -5.42 8.60 8.80
N THR A 372 -4.63 9.68 8.88
CA THR A 372 -5.13 11.05 8.77
C THR A 372 -5.80 11.29 7.42
N PHE A 373 -5.17 10.85 6.33
CA PHE A 373 -5.75 10.96 4.99
C PHE A 373 -7.11 10.26 4.87
N VAL A 374 -7.26 9.08 5.45
CA VAL A 374 -8.53 8.34 5.46
C VAL A 374 -9.57 9.09 6.29
N SER A 375 -9.22 9.52 7.52
CA SER A 375 -10.16 10.25 8.38
C SER A 375 -10.58 11.59 7.81
N ASP A 376 -9.70 12.29 7.07
CA ASP A 376 -10.01 13.54 6.41
C ASP A 376 -11.08 13.38 5.34
N LEU A 377 -10.96 12.36 4.49
CA LEU A 377 -11.97 12.07 3.49
C LEU A 377 -13.30 11.62 4.12
N MET A 378 -13.24 10.87 5.23
CA MET A 378 -14.45 10.55 5.99
C MET A 378 -15.09 11.81 6.56
N ASN A 379 -14.33 12.75 7.10
CA ASN A 379 -14.82 14.02 7.63
C ASN A 379 -15.37 14.93 6.53
N GLU A 380 -14.85 14.88 5.32
CA GLU A 380 -15.36 15.68 4.20
C GLU A 380 -16.65 15.09 3.60
N PHE A 381 -16.74 13.75 3.45
CA PHE A 381 -17.80 13.13 2.64
C PHE A 381 -18.77 12.24 3.43
N LEU A 382 -18.35 11.60 4.51
CA LEU A 382 -19.18 10.66 5.28
C LEU A 382 -19.77 11.30 6.53
N CYS A 383 -18.96 11.85 7.41
CA CYS A 383 -19.40 12.40 8.70
C CYS A 383 -20.50 13.46 8.58
N PRO A 384 -20.48 14.40 7.58
CA PRO A 384 -21.51 15.41 7.44
C PRO A 384 -22.93 14.88 7.19
N ARG A 385 -23.05 13.61 6.77
CA ARG A 385 -24.35 12.95 6.55
C ARG A 385 -25.04 12.55 7.86
N PHE A 386 -24.25 12.39 8.93
CA PHE A 386 -24.71 12.03 10.27
C PHE A 386 -24.90 13.23 11.17
N GLY A 387 -24.39 14.38 10.77
CA GLY A 387 -24.52 15.64 11.49
C GLY A 387 -23.44 16.64 11.06
N PRO A 388 -23.74 17.94 11.08
CA PRO A 388 -22.76 18.96 10.71
C PRO A 388 -21.65 19.14 11.75
N ASP A 389 -21.86 18.60 12.95
CA ASP A 389 -21.00 18.65 14.13
C ASP A 389 -20.23 17.35 14.37
N VAL A 390 -20.47 16.30 13.56
CA VAL A 390 -19.83 15.00 13.70
C VAL A 390 -18.47 15.00 13.01
N VAL A 391 -17.45 14.55 13.72
CA VAL A 391 -16.07 14.36 13.22
C VAL A 391 -15.52 13.02 13.67
N CYS A 392 -14.59 12.48 12.90
CA CYS A 392 -13.90 11.24 13.26
C CYS A 392 -12.38 11.41 13.20
N GLU A 393 -11.69 10.63 14.02
CA GLU A 393 -10.24 10.61 14.09
C GLU A 393 -9.76 9.26 14.59
N PHE A 394 -8.63 8.75 14.06
CA PHE A 394 -8.01 7.55 14.59
C PHE A 394 -7.36 7.83 15.94
N ASP A 395 -7.64 6.99 16.92
CA ASP A 395 -7.06 7.11 18.26
C ASP A 395 -5.63 6.54 18.28
N LEU A 396 -4.67 7.43 18.10
CA LEU A 396 -3.26 7.08 18.13
C LEU A 396 -2.72 6.82 19.54
N SER A 397 -3.50 7.13 20.58
CA SER A 397 -3.10 6.90 21.97
C SER A 397 -2.94 5.42 22.34
N VAL A 398 -3.52 4.53 21.55
CA VAL A 398 -3.34 3.06 21.73
C VAL A 398 -2.04 2.55 21.10
N VAL A 399 -1.38 3.38 20.29
CA VAL A 399 -0.18 2.97 19.54
C VAL A 399 1.05 3.13 20.42
N ARG A 400 1.50 2.04 21.00
CA ARG A 400 2.61 1.99 21.94
C ARG A 400 3.92 2.60 21.41
N ALA A 401 4.14 2.51 20.11
CA ALA A 401 5.32 3.07 19.46
C ALA A 401 5.37 4.60 19.44
N LEU A 402 4.23 5.27 19.55
CA LEU A 402 4.15 6.73 19.57
C LEU A 402 4.20 7.32 20.98
N HIS A 403 4.14 6.47 22.01
CA HIS A 403 4.34 6.91 23.37
C HIS A 403 5.82 7.06 23.65
N GLU A 404 6.16 8.09 24.37
CA GLU A 404 7.49 8.22 24.94
C GLU A 404 7.75 7.02 25.88
N ALA A 405 8.94 6.42 25.81
CA ALA A 405 9.28 5.33 26.71
C ALA A 405 9.08 5.77 28.16
N GLU A 406 8.47 4.94 28.99
CA GLU A 406 8.19 5.25 30.41
C GLU A 406 9.45 5.76 31.14
N ASP A 407 10.59 5.16 30.83
CA ASP A 407 11.89 5.59 31.40
C ASP A 407 12.24 7.03 30.97
N ALA A 408 11.96 7.44 29.75
CA ALA A 408 12.24 8.79 29.27
C ALA A 408 11.29 9.82 29.90
N ILE A 409 10.02 9.46 30.08
CA ILE A 409 9.05 10.29 30.82
C ILE A 409 9.52 10.48 32.24
N VAL A 410 9.85 9.39 32.94
CA VAL A 410 10.34 9.44 34.33
C VAL A 410 11.61 10.28 34.43
N GLN A 411 12.57 10.13 33.51
CA GLN A 411 13.78 10.93 33.49
C GLN A 411 13.50 12.41 33.27
N ARG A 412 12.67 12.75 32.28
CA ARG A 412 12.30 14.13 31.98
C ARG A 412 11.55 14.78 33.14
N GLU A 413 10.56 14.11 33.70
CA GLU A 413 9.79 14.65 34.81
C GLU A 413 10.60 14.71 36.12
N SER A 414 11.51 13.76 36.35
CA SER A 414 12.46 13.84 37.47
C SER A 414 13.38 15.04 37.35
N GLN A 415 13.84 15.36 36.14
CA GLN A 415 14.67 16.54 35.93
C GLN A 415 13.85 17.84 36.12
N ARG A 416 12.61 17.92 35.59
CA ARG A 416 11.74 19.07 35.80
C ARG A 416 11.38 19.28 37.27
N PHE A 417 11.18 18.19 38.02
CA PHE A 417 10.93 18.23 39.45
C PHE A 417 12.16 18.74 40.20
N ASN A 418 13.34 18.23 39.85
CA ASN A 418 14.62 18.68 40.47
C ASN A 418 14.91 20.16 40.15
N ASP A 419 14.53 20.63 38.97
CA ASP A 419 14.68 22.01 38.52
C ASP A 419 13.60 22.93 39.15
N GLY A 420 12.66 22.39 39.91
CA GLY A 420 11.57 23.14 40.57
C GLY A 420 10.49 23.64 39.62
N ILE A 421 10.35 23.04 38.43
CA ILE A 421 9.42 23.43 37.41
C ILE A 421 8.05 22.77 37.62
N THR A 422 8.04 21.52 38.15
CA THR A 422 6.83 20.75 38.41
C THR A 422 6.66 20.47 39.90
N THR A 423 5.39 20.39 40.31
CA THR A 423 5.02 20.00 41.68
C THR A 423 5.11 18.48 41.89
N ILE A 424 5.08 18.02 43.13
CA ILE A 424 5.09 16.59 43.48
C ILE A 424 3.89 15.88 42.86
N ASP A 425 2.71 16.51 42.85
CA ASP A 425 1.48 15.91 42.32
C ASP A 425 1.52 15.83 40.83
N GLU A 426 1.98 16.86 40.11
CA GLU A 426 2.20 16.84 38.66
C GLU A 426 3.23 15.77 38.26
N TYR A 427 4.33 15.61 39.02
CA TYR A 427 5.29 14.55 38.78
C TYR A 427 4.68 13.15 38.94
N ARG A 428 3.89 12.96 40.00
CA ARG A 428 3.24 11.68 40.28
C ARG A 428 2.21 11.33 39.20
N GLU A 429 1.39 12.30 38.80
CA GLU A 429 0.40 12.16 37.73
C GLU A 429 1.08 11.83 36.39
N ALA A 430 2.13 12.56 36.01
CA ALA A 430 2.88 12.34 34.79
C ALA A 430 3.62 10.97 34.75
N THR A 431 3.95 10.43 35.92
CA THR A 431 4.60 9.10 36.08
C THR A 431 3.59 7.97 36.36
N GLY A 432 2.29 8.21 36.21
CA GLY A 432 1.24 7.21 36.39
C GLY A 432 0.92 6.86 37.84
N SER A 433 1.33 7.70 38.80
CA SER A 433 1.00 7.53 40.22
C SER A 433 -0.15 8.45 40.62
N GLU A 434 -1.05 7.98 41.49
CA GLU A 434 -2.10 8.86 42.02
C GLU A 434 -1.53 10.06 42.77
N ALA A 435 -2.19 11.22 42.65
CA ALA A 435 -1.87 12.41 43.43
C ALA A 435 -1.87 12.09 44.96
N TRP A 436 -1.09 12.83 45.75
CA TRP A 436 -1.14 12.62 47.19
C TRP A 436 -2.48 13.11 47.74
N PRO A 437 -3.04 12.38 48.73
CA PRO A 437 -4.25 12.85 49.42
C PRO A 437 -4.00 14.25 50.03
N GLU A 438 -4.94 15.17 49.82
CA GLU A 438 -4.87 16.54 50.32
C GLU A 438 -4.46 16.59 51.77
N GLY A 439 -3.37 17.33 52.09
CA GLY A 439 -2.86 17.56 53.43
C GLY A 439 -1.56 16.89 53.79
N ARG A 440 -0.78 16.27 52.87
CA ARG A 440 0.55 15.71 53.08
C ARG A 440 1.61 16.29 52.14
N GLY A 441 1.50 17.55 51.76
CA GLY A 441 2.50 18.32 51.02
C GLY A 441 3.33 19.19 51.97
#